data_6a851f5f19d071384bdc1432c643171d
#
_entry.id   6a851f5f19d071384bdc1432c643171d
#
_cell.length_a   1.000
_cell.length_b   1.000
_cell.length_c   1.000
_cell.angle_alpha   90.00
_cell.angle_beta   90.00
_cell.angle_gamma   90.00
#
_symmetry.space_group_name_H-M   'P 1'
#
loop_
_entity.id
_entity.type
_entity.pdbx_description
1 polymer ?
#
loop_
_entity_poly.entity_id
_entity_poly.type
_entity_poly.pdbx_seq_one_letter_code
_entity_poly.pdbx_strand_id
1 'polypeptide(L)'
;MFKKILILFFVLFSFESFAIEKKTTFTLEAFNEAQKTGKTIVINSWNKYCGTCSRQTKILNEAQKDFPDVIFFSYEQNKHKDIAELLNVEYWATIIIYKNSKEIAKVIGITNKNDIYSLINKET
;
A
#
# COMPACT_ATOMS: atom_id res chain seq x y z
N MET A 1 -34.14 20.60 49.01
CA MET A 1 -33.44 19.36 48.71
C MET A 1 -33.03 19.37 47.24
N PHE A 2 -31.79 19.63 46.97
CA PHE A 2 -31.30 19.58 45.60
C PHE A 2 -30.81 18.15 45.34
N LYS A 3 -31.57 17.40 44.54
CA LYS A 3 -31.08 16.15 44.00
C LYS A 3 -30.08 16.51 42.90
N LYS A 4 -28.80 16.36 43.18
CA LYS A 4 -27.76 16.39 42.16
C LYS A 4 -27.94 15.14 41.30
N ILE A 5 -28.57 15.31 40.15
CA ILE A 5 -28.56 14.29 39.11
C ILE A 5 -27.16 14.32 38.54
N LEU A 6 -26.36 13.33 38.95
CA LEU A 6 -25.07 13.05 38.33
C LEU A 6 -25.37 12.41 36.99
N ILE A 7 -25.47 13.23 35.94
CA ILE A 7 -25.50 12.74 34.57
C ILE A 7 -24.10 12.25 34.30
N LEU A 8 -23.93 10.95 34.48
CA LEU A 8 -22.74 10.26 34.04
C LEU A 8 -22.74 10.29 32.50
N PHE A 9 -22.07 11.29 31.94
CA PHE A 9 -21.81 11.33 30.51
C PHE A 9 -20.85 10.16 30.18
N PHE A 10 -21.44 9.02 29.86
CA PHE A 10 -20.71 7.94 29.22
C PHE A 10 -20.38 8.44 27.81
N VAL A 11 -19.23 9.07 27.66
CA VAL A 11 -18.63 9.30 26.35
C VAL A 11 -18.26 7.93 25.86
N LEU A 12 -19.15 7.34 25.09
CA LEU A 12 -18.84 6.21 24.25
C LEU A 12 -17.78 6.70 23.25
N PHE A 13 -16.54 6.57 23.63
CA PHE A 13 -15.46 6.56 22.64
C PHE A 13 -15.71 5.33 21.78
N SER A 14 -16.45 5.52 20.72
CA SER A 14 -16.42 4.61 19.61
C SER A 14 -14.99 4.64 19.11
N PHE A 15 -14.20 3.66 19.51
CA PHE A 15 -13.00 3.31 18.78
C PHE A 15 -13.50 2.81 17.44
N GLU A 16 -13.68 3.72 16.50
CA GLU A 16 -13.69 3.33 15.10
C GLU A 16 -12.32 2.74 14.87
N SER A 17 -12.26 1.41 14.87
CA SER A 17 -11.11 0.73 14.30
C SER A 17 -11.10 1.16 12.85
N PHE A 18 -10.22 2.08 12.50
CA PHE A 18 -9.86 2.32 11.12
C PHE A 18 -9.23 1.02 10.60
N ALA A 19 -10.08 0.12 10.10
CA ALA A 19 -9.62 -0.85 9.15
C ALA A 19 -8.96 -0.01 8.06
N ILE A 20 -7.65 -0.15 7.89
CA ILE A 20 -6.94 0.50 6.80
C ILE A 20 -7.53 -0.11 5.54
N GLU A 21 -8.58 0.54 5.01
CA GLU A 21 -9.12 0.17 3.71
C GLU A 21 -8.03 0.44 2.69
N LYS A 22 -7.44 -0.64 2.23
CA LYS A 22 -6.51 -0.54 1.14
C LYS A 22 -7.28 -0.11 -0.11
N LYS A 23 -6.88 1.00 -0.69
CA LYS A 23 -7.52 1.60 -1.86
C LYS A 23 -6.65 1.41 -3.08
N THR A 24 -7.29 1.33 -4.24
CA THR A 24 -6.58 1.47 -5.50
C THR A 24 -6.18 2.93 -5.68
N THR A 25 -4.89 3.18 -5.72
CA THR A 25 -4.30 4.51 -5.93
C THR A 25 -3.61 4.63 -7.28
N PHE A 26 -3.33 3.50 -7.93
CA PHE A 26 -2.71 3.46 -9.25
C PHE A 26 -3.66 3.98 -10.31
N THR A 27 -3.19 4.93 -11.10
CA THR A 27 -3.78 5.30 -12.39
C THR A 27 -2.64 5.38 -13.42
N LEU A 28 -2.94 5.13 -14.68
CA LEU A 28 -1.91 5.24 -15.73
C LEU A 28 -1.33 6.64 -15.82
N GLU A 29 -2.16 7.66 -15.66
CA GLU A 29 -1.73 9.05 -15.65
C GLU A 29 -0.76 9.34 -14.49
N ALA A 30 -1.13 8.97 -13.26
CA ALA A 30 -0.28 9.16 -12.09
C ALA A 30 1.03 8.38 -12.19
N PHE A 31 0.98 7.17 -12.74
CA PHE A 31 2.15 6.35 -12.98
C PHE A 31 3.11 6.98 -14.00
N ASN A 32 2.57 7.48 -15.11
CA ASN A 32 3.37 8.18 -16.13
C ASN A 32 4.02 9.43 -15.57
N GLU A 33 3.30 10.22 -14.78
CA GLU A 33 3.85 11.41 -14.11
C GLU A 33 4.94 11.03 -13.10
N ALA A 34 4.73 9.98 -12.31
CA ALA A 34 5.71 9.48 -11.37
C ALA A 34 7.02 9.04 -12.06
N GLN A 35 6.93 8.38 -13.20
CA GLN A 35 8.11 7.97 -13.97
C GLN A 35 8.97 9.14 -14.43
N LYS A 36 8.36 10.27 -14.74
CA LYS A 36 9.08 11.50 -15.15
C LYS A 36 9.93 12.09 -14.03
N THR A 37 9.61 11.78 -12.78
CA THR A 37 10.36 12.32 -11.62
C THR A 37 11.71 11.66 -11.41
N GLY A 38 11.96 10.49 -11.99
CA GLY A 38 13.14 9.67 -11.73
C GLY A 38 13.16 9.01 -10.35
N LYS A 39 12.11 9.20 -9.54
CA LYS A 39 11.99 8.59 -8.22
C LYS A 39 11.71 7.10 -8.31
N THR A 40 12.07 6.38 -7.26
CA THR A 40 11.67 4.98 -7.09
C THR A 40 10.16 4.89 -6.92
N ILE A 41 9.54 3.96 -7.63
CA ILE A 41 8.09 3.70 -7.59
C ILE A 41 7.89 2.27 -7.10
N VAL A 42 7.04 2.11 -6.10
CA VAL A 42 6.62 0.81 -5.57
C VAL A 42 5.15 0.60 -5.91
N ILE A 43 4.84 -0.52 -6.54
CA ILE A 43 3.46 -0.88 -6.89
C ILE A 43 3.13 -2.21 -6.23
N ASN A 44 2.00 -2.27 -5.52
CA ASN A 44 1.52 -3.47 -4.86
C ASN A 44 0.16 -3.90 -5.39
N SER A 45 0.07 -5.15 -5.86
CA SER A 45 -1.20 -5.77 -6.16
C SER A 45 -1.76 -6.44 -4.91
N TRP A 46 -3.05 -6.29 -4.67
CA TRP A 46 -3.68 -6.83 -3.48
C TRP A 46 -5.10 -7.35 -3.78
N ASN A 47 -5.65 -8.08 -2.82
CA ASN A 47 -7.05 -8.47 -2.79
C ASN A 47 -7.54 -8.47 -1.34
N LYS A 48 -8.81 -8.13 -1.13
CA LYS A 48 -9.40 -8.05 0.22
C LYS A 48 -9.41 -9.38 0.98
N TYR A 49 -9.33 -10.49 0.28
CA TYR A 49 -9.29 -11.84 0.87
C TYR A 49 -7.88 -12.40 1.05
N CYS A 50 -6.87 -11.62 0.76
CA CYS A 50 -5.48 -12.04 0.76
C CYS A 50 -4.79 -11.69 2.08
N GLY A 51 -4.56 -12.69 2.94
CA GLY A 51 -3.88 -12.49 4.22
C GLY A 51 -2.43 -12.05 4.08
N THR A 52 -1.72 -12.56 3.08
CA THR A 52 -0.35 -12.13 2.73
C THR A 52 -0.31 -10.66 2.33
N CYS A 53 -1.31 -10.20 1.56
CA CYS A 53 -1.43 -8.79 1.18
C CYS A 53 -1.61 -7.88 2.40
N SER A 54 -2.38 -8.31 3.40
CA SER A 54 -2.56 -7.55 4.65
C SER A 54 -1.23 -7.35 5.39
N ARG A 55 -0.39 -8.37 5.44
CA ARG A 55 0.95 -8.27 6.05
C ARG A 55 1.86 -7.35 5.25
N GLN A 56 1.85 -7.44 3.94
CA GLN A 56 2.59 -6.53 3.07
C GLN A 56 2.13 -5.08 3.26
N THR A 57 0.82 -4.86 3.38
CA THR A 57 0.26 -3.52 3.57
C THR A 57 0.79 -2.84 4.82
N LYS A 58 0.91 -3.55 5.93
CA LYS A 58 1.50 -3.00 7.16
C LYS A 58 2.94 -2.56 6.95
N ILE A 59 3.73 -3.38 6.28
CA ILE A 59 5.14 -3.09 5.99
C ILE A 59 5.25 -1.91 5.02
N LEU A 60 4.44 -1.88 3.98
CA LEU A 60 4.44 -0.79 2.99
C LEU A 60 3.96 0.53 3.57
N ASN A 61 3.02 0.51 4.52
CA ASN A 61 2.61 1.72 5.24
C ASN A 61 3.76 2.29 6.09
N GLU A 62 4.56 1.45 6.73
CA GLU A 62 5.77 1.89 7.43
C GLU A 62 6.81 2.41 6.43
N ALA A 63 6.99 1.74 5.31
CA ALA A 63 7.92 2.14 4.26
C ALA A 63 7.58 3.52 3.68
N GLN A 64 6.30 3.86 3.55
CA GLN A 64 5.89 5.20 3.11
C GLN A 64 6.41 6.32 4.03
N LYS A 65 6.51 6.05 5.31
CA LYS A 65 7.05 7.00 6.30
C LYS A 65 8.57 7.05 6.27
N ASP A 66 9.20 5.89 6.08
CA ASP A 66 10.66 5.75 6.11
C ASP A 66 11.33 6.16 4.80
N PHE A 67 10.58 6.14 3.69
CA PHE A 67 11.04 6.51 2.36
C PHE A 67 10.18 7.64 1.77
N PRO A 68 10.31 8.89 2.25
CA PRO A 68 9.45 9.99 1.82
C PRO A 68 9.62 10.38 0.34
N ASP A 69 10.75 10.02 -0.27
CA ASP A 69 11.02 10.30 -1.69
C ASP A 69 10.56 9.18 -2.64
N VAL A 70 10.07 8.08 -2.11
CA VAL A 70 9.55 6.96 -2.90
C VAL A 70 8.05 7.13 -3.13
N ILE A 71 7.60 6.86 -4.34
CA ILE A 71 6.18 6.93 -4.72
C ILE A 71 5.56 5.55 -4.60
N PHE A 72 4.46 5.43 -3.88
CA PHE A 72 3.76 4.17 -3.63
C PHE A 72 2.40 4.17 -4.31
N PHE A 73 2.14 3.12 -5.08
CA PHE A 73 0.83 2.82 -5.65
C PHE A 73 0.34 1.45 -5.21
N SER A 74 -0.95 1.28 -5.19
CA SER A 74 -1.60 -0.02 -4.98
C SER A 74 -2.84 -0.15 -5.86
N TYR A 75 -3.21 -1.37 -6.18
CA TYR A 75 -4.44 -1.66 -6.89
C TYR A 75 -5.01 -3.03 -6.50
N GLU A 76 -6.33 -3.17 -6.56
CA GLU A 76 -6.98 -4.45 -6.33
C GLU A 76 -6.95 -5.29 -7.61
N GLN A 77 -6.24 -6.40 -7.54
CA GLN A 77 -5.93 -7.25 -8.70
C GLN A 77 -7.19 -7.71 -9.46
N ASN A 78 -8.22 -8.15 -8.74
CA ASN A 78 -9.40 -8.71 -9.39
C ASN A 78 -10.37 -7.67 -9.95
N LYS A 79 -10.32 -6.44 -9.42
CA LYS A 79 -11.16 -5.32 -9.90
C LYS A 79 -10.54 -4.55 -11.06
N HIS A 80 -9.23 -4.58 -11.16
CA HIS A 80 -8.46 -3.78 -12.13
C HIS A 80 -7.58 -4.66 -13.00
N LYS A 81 -8.21 -5.51 -13.78
CA LYS A 81 -7.52 -6.42 -14.71
C LYS A 81 -6.72 -5.69 -15.78
N ASP A 82 -7.16 -4.52 -16.17
CA ASP A 82 -6.45 -3.62 -17.08
C ASP A 82 -5.09 -3.18 -16.53
N ILE A 83 -5.03 -2.85 -15.25
CA ILE A 83 -3.77 -2.51 -14.55
C ILE A 83 -2.88 -3.74 -14.44
N ALA A 84 -3.46 -4.88 -14.06
CA ALA A 84 -2.72 -6.14 -13.97
C ALA A 84 -2.08 -6.53 -15.31
N GLU A 85 -2.78 -6.39 -16.40
CA GLU A 85 -2.26 -6.65 -17.76
C GLU A 85 -1.15 -5.66 -18.13
N LEU A 86 -1.39 -4.37 -17.88
CA LEU A 86 -0.40 -3.32 -18.15
C LEU A 86 0.93 -3.59 -17.44
N LEU A 87 0.87 -4.05 -16.19
CA LEU A 87 2.05 -4.31 -15.35
C LEU A 87 2.55 -5.75 -15.47
N ASN A 88 1.88 -6.60 -16.24
CA ASN A 88 2.17 -8.02 -16.36
C ASN A 88 2.18 -8.74 -15.01
N VAL A 89 1.13 -8.56 -14.24
CA VAL A 89 0.94 -9.15 -12.90
C VAL A 89 -0.17 -10.19 -12.95
N GLU A 90 0.12 -11.41 -12.49
CA GLU A 90 -0.82 -12.53 -12.49
C GLU A 90 -1.36 -12.86 -11.08
N TYR A 91 -0.65 -12.47 -10.03
CA TYR A 91 -0.91 -12.89 -8.65
C TYR A 91 -1.11 -11.74 -7.69
N TRP A 92 -1.94 -11.99 -6.66
CA TRP A 92 -2.01 -11.15 -5.47
C TRP A 92 -0.64 -11.07 -4.78
N ALA A 93 -0.48 -10.08 -3.90
CA ALA A 93 0.74 -9.93 -3.12
C ALA A 93 2.01 -9.78 -3.97
N THR A 94 1.87 -9.24 -5.16
CA THR A 94 2.99 -8.86 -6.02
C THR A 94 3.44 -7.45 -5.66
N ILE A 95 4.75 -7.27 -5.48
CA ILE A 95 5.39 -5.97 -5.30
C ILE A 95 6.31 -5.75 -6.49
N ILE A 96 6.14 -4.61 -7.15
CA ILE A 96 6.96 -4.20 -8.29
C ILE A 96 7.71 -2.93 -7.93
N ILE A 97 8.98 -2.89 -8.28
CA ILE A 97 9.82 -1.70 -8.14
C ILE A 97 10.19 -1.18 -9.52
N TYR A 98 9.90 0.09 -9.76
CA TYR A 98 10.33 0.84 -10.94
C TYR A 98 11.32 1.92 -10.55
N LYS A 99 12.31 2.10 -11.39
CA LYS A 99 13.26 3.20 -11.28
C LYS A 99 13.71 3.64 -12.67
N ASN A 100 13.72 4.94 -12.92
CA ASN A 100 14.06 5.50 -14.22
C ASN A 100 13.23 4.88 -15.38
N SER A 101 11.93 4.76 -15.18
CA SER A 101 10.98 4.17 -16.14
C SER A 101 11.24 2.69 -16.47
N LYS A 102 11.94 2.00 -15.59
CA LYS A 102 12.34 0.60 -15.77
C LYS A 102 11.93 -0.25 -14.58
N GLU A 103 11.32 -1.40 -14.84
CA GLU A 103 11.06 -2.40 -13.81
C GLU A 103 12.39 -3.02 -13.37
N ILE A 104 12.76 -2.86 -12.11
CA ILE A 104 14.00 -3.40 -11.55
C ILE A 104 13.79 -4.61 -10.65
N ALA A 105 12.57 -4.82 -10.16
CA ALA A 105 12.21 -5.99 -9.37
C ALA A 105 10.71 -6.27 -9.46
N LYS A 106 10.36 -7.54 -9.42
CA LYS A 106 9.00 -8.04 -9.27
C LYS A 106 9.04 -9.27 -8.39
N VAL A 107 8.39 -9.22 -7.25
CA VAL A 107 8.39 -10.30 -6.26
C VAL A 107 6.97 -10.61 -5.80
N ILE A 108 6.74 -11.86 -5.44
CA ILE A 108 5.42 -12.35 -5.04
C ILE A 108 5.51 -12.93 -3.63
N GLY A 109 4.58 -12.55 -2.76
CA GLY A 109 4.38 -13.20 -1.46
C GLY A 109 5.42 -12.87 -0.38
N ILE A 110 6.29 -11.90 -0.59
CA ILE A 110 7.28 -11.50 0.43
C ILE A 110 6.60 -10.73 1.56
N THR A 111 6.83 -11.16 2.80
CA THR A 111 6.24 -10.57 4.02
C THR A 111 7.29 -10.21 5.07
N ASN A 112 8.56 -10.20 4.72
CA ASN A 112 9.64 -9.79 5.61
C ASN A 112 10.00 -8.33 5.35
N LYS A 113 10.00 -7.53 6.42
CA LYS A 113 10.29 -6.09 6.33
C LYS A 113 11.67 -5.81 5.72
N ASN A 114 12.69 -6.53 6.16
CA ASN A 114 14.06 -6.32 5.65
C ASN A 114 14.16 -6.62 4.16
N ASP A 115 13.49 -7.66 3.69
CA ASP A 115 13.49 -8.02 2.27
C ASP A 115 12.78 -6.95 1.42
N ILE A 116 11.63 -6.46 1.88
CA ILE A 116 10.90 -5.40 1.18
C ILE A 116 11.69 -4.10 1.17
N TYR A 117 12.29 -3.72 2.27
CA TYR A 117 13.10 -2.50 2.36
C TYR A 117 14.36 -2.60 1.48
N SER A 118 14.97 -3.77 1.40
CA SER A 118 16.12 -4.02 0.50
C SER A 118 15.74 -3.86 -0.97
N LEU A 119 14.54 -4.29 -1.36
CA LEU A 119 14.03 -4.08 -2.72
C LEU A 119 13.85 -2.60 -3.04
N ILE A 120 13.30 -1.83 -2.10
CA ILE A 120 13.07 -0.38 -2.27
C ILE A 120 14.42 0.36 -2.41
N ASN A 121 15.43 -0.07 -1.66
CA ASN A 121 16.77 0.49 -1.71
C ASN A 121 17.63 -0.03 -2.85
N LYS A 122 17.13 -0.96 -3.66
CA LYS A 122 17.91 -1.57 -4.73
C LYS A 122 18.33 -0.50 -5.75
N GLU A 123 19.62 -0.42 -5.97
CA GLU A 123 20.19 0.40 -7.03
C GLU A 123 20.08 -0.32 -8.37
N THR A 124 19.86 0.45 -9.41
CA THR A 124 19.83 -0.07 -10.79
C THR A 124 21.24 -0.35 -11.31
#